data_0b5c0b21f1835d74e5749a1bf9a974b7
#
_entry.id   0b5c0b21f1835d74e5749a1bf9a974b7
#
_cell.length_a   1.000
_cell.length_b   1.000
_cell.length_c   1.000
_cell.angle_alpha   90.00
_cell.angle_beta   90.00
_cell.angle_gamma   90.00
#
_symmetry.space_group_name_H-M   'P 1'
#
loop_
_entity.id
_entity.type
_entity.pdbx_description
1 polymer ?
#
loop_
_entity_poly.entity_id
_entity_poly.type
_entity_poly.pdbx_seq_one_letter_code
_entity_poly.pdbx_strand_id
1 'polypeptide(L)'
;RQNGLPAMRVRLTYLQVDEELEFRFSHDYTADALDAVVTDLLTQYAPWAKRAAEWQRISRASLAALQFPFPGYRPGQRAMIGAVYKICTVGGQLLCQAPTGIGKTMSVLFPALKAVGQGGPVFYLTARGTTRAAAENALALLRASDADLKLRSVTLTAKDKICMQDRRECTPESCPYAKGYYDRVRTALW
;
A
#
# COMPACT_ATOMS: atom_id res chain seq x y z
N ARG A 1 24.29 21.38 12.57
CA ARG A 1 25.65 21.24 13.15
C ARG A 1 26.76 21.35 12.10
N GLN A 2 26.58 20.78 10.91
CA GLN A 2 27.62 20.83 9.83
C GLN A 2 28.01 22.26 9.41
N ASN A 3 27.12 23.24 9.51
CA ASN A 3 27.37 24.61 9.08
C ASN A 3 27.60 25.59 10.23
N GLY A 4 27.67 25.11 11.49
CA GLY A 4 27.94 25.93 12.66
C GLY A 4 26.88 27.03 12.95
N LEU A 5 25.67 26.91 12.39
CA LEU A 5 24.63 27.90 12.60
C LEU A 5 24.04 27.79 14.02
N PRO A 6 23.96 28.88 14.79
CA PRO A 6 23.45 28.86 16.16
C PRO A 6 21.91 28.75 16.21
N ALA A 7 21.22 29.18 15.16
CA ALA A 7 19.77 29.12 15.03
C ALA A 7 19.34 29.02 13.57
N MET A 8 18.13 28.53 13.34
CA MET A 8 17.55 28.40 12.02
C MET A 8 16.07 28.77 12.08
N ARG A 9 15.62 29.51 11.08
CA ARG A 9 14.19 29.78 10.87
C ARG A 9 13.55 28.66 10.07
N VAL A 10 12.58 28.00 10.66
CA VAL A 10 11.74 27.01 10.00
C VAL A 10 10.44 27.68 9.59
N ARG A 11 10.04 27.52 8.33
CA ARG A 11 8.76 28.04 7.80
C ARG A 11 7.90 26.89 7.32
N LEU A 12 6.67 26.83 7.80
CA LEU A 12 5.62 25.95 7.33
C LEU A 12 4.66 26.77 6.47
N THR A 13 4.45 26.33 5.25
CA THR A 13 3.53 27.00 4.31
C THR A 13 2.38 26.05 3.99
N TYR A 14 1.15 26.51 4.18
CA TYR A 14 -0.07 25.84 3.75
C TYR A 14 -0.61 26.53 2.53
N LEU A 15 -0.95 25.76 1.51
CA LEU A 15 -1.65 26.22 0.32
C LEU A 15 -3.11 25.72 0.35
N GLN A 16 -4.06 26.64 0.31
CA GLN A 16 -5.45 26.32 0.07
C GLN A 16 -5.68 26.33 -1.43
N VAL A 17 -5.86 25.16 -2.02
CA VAL A 17 -5.83 24.98 -3.49
C VAL A 17 -7.03 25.64 -4.18
N ASP A 18 -8.21 25.62 -3.54
CA ASP A 18 -9.46 26.12 -4.14
C ASP A 18 -9.51 27.65 -4.24
N GLU A 19 -8.88 28.36 -3.29
CA GLU A 19 -8.89 29.82 -3.20
C GLU A 19 -7.50 30.44 -3.46
N GLU A 20 -6.51 29.63 -3.80
CA GLU A 20 -5.11 30.02 -4.01
C GLU A 20 -4.51 30.82 -2.83
N LEU A 21 -5.03 30.59 -1.61
CA LEU A 21 -4.56 31.27 -0.42
C LEU A 21 -3.33 30.58 0.17
N GLU A 22 -2.36 31.38 0.58
CA GLU A 22 -1.14 30.91 1.18
C GLU A 22 -1.04 31.39 2.64
N PHE A 23 -0.87 30.44 3.58
CA PHE A 23 -0.66 30.70 5.01
C PHE A 23 0.77 30.30 5.39
N ARG A 24 1.52 31.22 5.98
CA ARG A 24 2.92 31.02 6.37
C ARG A 24 3.07 31.13 7.87
N PHE A 25 3.59 30.09 8.49
CA PHE A 25 3.97 30.08 9.91
C PHE A 25 5.48 29.93 9.99
N SER A 26 6.13 30.81 10.73
CA SER A 26 7.59 30.78 10.91
C SER A 26 7.93 30.73 12.39
N HIS A 27 8.93 29.92 12.71
CA HIS A 27 9.44 29.80 14.07
C HIS A 27 10.98 29.69 14.04
N ASP A 28 11.63 30.39 14.94
CA ASP A 28 13.10 30.34 15.07
C ASP A 28 13.49 29.30 16.12
N TYR A 29 14.29 28.32 15.70
CA TYR A 29 14.81 27.27 16.55
C TYR A 29 16.31 27.48 16.79
N THR A 30 16.73 27.32 18.01
CA THR A 30 18.17 27.10 18.33
C THR A 30 18.57 25.71 17.81
N ALA A 31 19.86 25.47 17.63
CA ALA A 31 20.38 24.18 17.24
C ALA A 31 19.92 23.04 18.18
N ASP A 32 19.96 23.28 19.49
CA ASP A 32 19.56 22.30 20.51
C ASP A 32 18.04 22.04 20.49
N ALA A 33 17.23 23.10 20.34
CA ALA A 33 15.78 22.95 20.22
C ALA A 33 15.38 22.15 18.97
N LEU A 34 16.05 22.39 17.84
CA LEU A 34 15.81 21.65 16.60
C LEU A 34 16.25 20.18 16.73
N ASP A 35 17.41 19.93 17.35
CA ASP A 35 17.87 18.57 17.65
C ASP A 35 16.87 17.82 18.55
N ALA A 36 16.29 18.49 19.55
CA ALA A 36 15.28 17.88 20.42
C ALA A 36 14.00 17.49 19.63
N VAL A 37 13.50 18.40 18.77
CA VAL A 37 12.33 18.12 17.90
C VAL A 37 12.61 16.95 16.96
N VAL A 38 13.77 16.95 16.29
CA VAL A 38 14.14 15.87 15.36
C VAL A 38 14.29 14.54 16.10
N THR A 39 14.92 14.56 17.27
CA THR A 39 15.11 13.36 18.10
C THR A 39 13.77 12.77 18.55
N ASP A 40 12.84 13.62 18.98
CA ASP A 40 11.50 13.18 19.36
C ASP A 40 10.74 12.55 18.19
N LEU A 41 10.74 13.20 17.03
CA LEU A 41 10.14 12.66 15.81
C LEU A 41 10.76 11.32 15.40
N LEU A 42 12.07 11.21 15.43
CA LEU A 42 12.76 9.95 15.10
C LEU A 42 12.44 8.85 16.12
N THR A 43 12.35 9.20 17.41
CA THR A 43 12.00 8.25 18.47
C THR A 43 10.59 7.70 18.28
N GLN A 44 9.64 8.55 17.91
CA GLN A 44 8.26 8.13 17.61
C GLN A 44 8.17 7.31 16.31
N TYR A 45 8.97 7.63 15.31
CA TYR A 45 8.97 6.96 14.02
C TYR A 45 9.73 5.61 14.00
N ALA A 46 10.81 5.50 14.78
CA ALA A 46 11.72 4.35 14.75
C ALA A 46 11.03 2.99 15.01
N PRO A 47 10.07 2.83 15.96
CA PRO A 47 9.36 1.57 16.16
C PRO A 47 8.57 1.15 14.92
N TRP A 48 7.92 2.11 14.26
CA TRP A 48 7.20 1.86 13.01
C TRP A 48 8.14 1.44 11.88
N ALA A 49 9.21 2.17 11.67
CA ALA A 49 10.20 1.87 10.63
C ALA A 49 10.82 0.47 10.80
N LYS A 50 11.16 0.10 12.05
CA LYS A 50 11.69 -1.24 12.37
C LYS A 50 10.68 -2.34 12.03
N ARG A 51 9.43 -2.19 12.43
CA ARG A 51 8.36 -3.16 12.12
C ARG A 51 8.09 -3.25 10.61
N ALA A 52 8.08 -2.11 9.91
CA ALA A 52 7.90 -2.09 8.46
C ALA A 52 9.03 -2.80 7.73
N ALA A 53 10.28 -2.56 8.13
CA ALA A 53 11.45 -3.23 7.57
C ALA A 53 11.43 -4.75 7.84
N GLU A 54 11.11 -5.16 9.06
CA GLU A 54 11.01 -6.58 9.42
C GLU A 54 9.87 -7.26 8.66
N TRP A 55 8.69 -6.63 8.61
CA TRP A 55 7.59 -7.14 7.79
C TRP A 55 7.99 -7.31 6.32
N GLN A 56 8.67 -6.32 5.75
CA GLN A 56 9.14 -6.37 4.37
C GLN A 56 10.10 -7.54 4.15
N ARG A 57 11.00 -7.78 5.10
CA ARG A 57 11.97 -8.89 5.03
C ARG A 57 11.27 -10.25 5.03
N ILE A 58 10.39 -10.51 6.02
CA ILE A 58 9.70 -11.80 6.14
C ILE A 58 8.68 -12.03 5.02
N SER A 59 7.96 -10.97 4.61
CA SER A 59 6.99 -11.05 3.52
C SER A 59 7.68 -11.36 2.18
N ARG A 60 8.81 -10.71 1.88
CA ARG A 60 9.59 -10.99 0.67
C ARG A 60 10.05 -12.44 0.58
N ALA A 61 10.59 -12.97 1.67
CA ALA A 61 11.05 -14.36 1.71
C ALA A 61 9.87 -15.33 1.51
N SER A 62 8.75 -15.10 2.18
CA SER A 62 7.54 -15.91 2.07
C SER A 62 6.96 -15.87 0.65
N LEU A 63 6.84 -14.67 0.05
CA LEU A 63 6.30 -14.51 -1.31
C LEU A 63 7.22 -15.11 -2.39
N ALA A 64 8.53 -15.03 -2.21
CA ALA A 64 9.48 -15.68 -3.13
C ALA A 64 9.35 -17.21 -3.11
N ALA A 65 9.05 -17.80 -1.94
CA ALA A 65 8.82 -19.23 -1.77
C ALA A 65 7.44 -19.72 -2.23
N LEU A 66 6.48 -18.80 -2.48
CA LEU A 66 5.09 -19.10 -2.83
C LEU A 66 4.99 -20.13 -3.96
N GLN A 67 4.18 -21.15 -3.76
CA GLN A 67 3.91 -22.18 -4.76
C GLN A 67 2.57 -21.95 -5.45
N PHE A 68 2.43 -22.50 -6.66
CA PHE A 68 1.16 -22.45 -7.38
C PHE A 68 0.11 -23.32 -6.65
N PRO A 69 -1.09 -22.79 -6.35
CA PRO A 69 -2.02 -23.46 -5.40
C PRO A 69 -2.81 -24.63 -6.01
N PHE A 70 -2.52 -25.02 -7.24
CA PHE A 70 -3.20 -26.12 -7.93
C PHE A 70 -2.20 -27.20 -8.37
N PRO A 71 -2.63 -28.46 -8.50
CA PRO A 71 -1.75 -29.58 -8.88
C PRO A 71 -1.24 -29.48 -10.33
N GLY A 72 -1.88 -28.67 -11.17
CA GLY A 72 -1.48 -28.51 -12.57
C GLY A 72 -1.96 -27.20 -13.18
N TYR A 73 -1.44 -26.87 -14.36
CA TYR A 73 -1.80 -25.69 -15.12
C TYR A 73 -2.84 -26.02 -16.19
N ARG A 74 -3.77 -25.10 -16.41
CA ARG A 74 -4.66 -25.15 -17.57
C ARG A 74 -3.89 -24.83 -18.86
N PRO A 75 -4.38 -25.26 -20.05
CA PRO A 75 -3.76 -24.88 -21.33
C PRO A 75 -3.52 -23.37 -21.43
N GLY A 76 -2.33 -22.94 -21.80
CA GLY A 76 -1.92 -21.54 -21.90
C GLY A 76 -1.64 -20.81 -20.56
N GLN A 77 -2.07 -21.35 -19.42
CA GLN A 77 -1.93 -20.70 -18.13
C GLN A 77 -0.45 -20.53 -17.71
N ARG A 78 0.37 -21.57 -17.92
CA ARG A 78 1.80 -21.53 -17.60
C ARG A 78 2.56 -20.47 -18.40
N ALA A 79 2.22 -20.32 -19.69
CA ALA A 79 2.80 -19.29 -20.54
C ALA A 79 2.47 -17.88 -20.05
N MET A 80 1.19 -17.64 -19.67
CA MET A 80 0.74 -16.37 -19.11
C MET A 80 1.46 -16.05 -17.79
N ILE A 81 1.55 -17.02 -16.88
CA ILE A 81 2.26 -16.89 -15.59
C ILE A 81 3.73 -16.50 -15.82
N GLY A 82 4.41 -17.16 -16.75
CA GLY A 82 5.81 -16.86 -17.08
C GLY A 82 5.98 -15.46 -17.66
N ALA A 83 5.09 -15.03 -18.55
CA ALA A 83 5.12 -13.69 -19.13
C ALA A 83 4.89 -12.60 -18.06
N VAL A 84 3.91 -12.79 -17.18
CA VAL A 84 3.66 -11.84 -16.07
C VAL A 84 4.84 -11.81 -15.11
N TYR A 85 5.38 -12.96 -14.71
CA TYR A 85 6.56 -13.00 -13.84
C TYR A 85 7.74 -12.24 -14.44
N LYS A 86 8.03 -12.50 -15.71
CA LYS A 86 9.12 -11.83 -16.44
C LYS A 86 8.94 -10.31 -16.43
N ILE A 87 7.74 -9.81 -16.78
CA ILE A 87 7.53 -8.36 -16.85
C ILE A 87 7.58 -7.69 -15.48
N CYS A 88 7.12 -8.38 -14.42
CA CYS A 88 7.21 -7.89 -13.05
C CYS A 88 8.66 -7.83 -12.54
N THR A 89 9.56 -8.66 -13.06
CA THR A 89 10.97 -8.68 -12.64
C THR A 89 11.86 -7.77 -13.47
N VAL A 90 11.59 -7.66 -14.79
CA VAL A 90 12.43 -6.90 -15.72
C VAL A 90 11.92 -5.48 -15.93
N GLY A 91 10.63 -5.25 -15.66
CA GLY A 91 9.95 -3.99 -15.98
C GLY A 91 9.38 -3.98 -17.40
N GLY A 92 8.53 -2.98 -17.68
CA GLY A 92 7.89 -2.77 -18.97
C GLY A 92 6.37 -2.93 -18.94
N GLN A 93 5.77 -3.22 -20.08
CA GLN A 93 4.33 -3.37 -20.27
C GLN A 93 4.00 -4.71 -20.91
N LEU A 94 2.91 -5.34 -20.48
CA LEU A 94 2.40 -6.59 -21.05
C LEU A 94 0.91 -6.42 -21.38
N LEU A 95 0.57 -6.51 -22.65
CA LEU A 95 -0.80 -6.67 -23.11
C LEU A 95 -1.08 -8.15 -23.34
N CYS A 96 -2.08 -8.69 -22.65
CA CYS A 96 -2.38 -10.11 -22.69
C CYS A 96 -3.85 -10.35 -23.01
N GLN A 97 -4.12 -11.03 -24.13
CA GLN A 97 -5.43 -11.53 -24.50
C GLN A 97 -5.49 -13.02 -24.16
N ALA A 98 -6.44 -13.41 -23.33
CA ALA A 98 -6.61 -14.80 -22.92
C ALA A 98 -8.10 -15.19 -22.89
N PRO A 99 -8.44 -16.42 -23.29
CA PRO A 99 -9.83 -16.91 -23.31
C PRO A 99 -10.42 -16.96 -21.89
N THR A 100 -11.75 -17.03 -21.81
CA THR A 100 -12.44 -17.30 -20.55
C THR A 100 -12.07 -18.69 -20.02
N GLY A 101 -12.06 -18.87 -18.72
CA GLY A 101 -11.77 -20.17 -18.10
C GLY A 101 -10.29 -20.52 -17.88
N ILE A 102 -9.34 -19.79 -18.48
CA ILE A 102 -7.89 -20.06 -18.27
C ILE A 102 -7.40 -19.76 -16.83
N GLY A 103 -8.20 -19.05 -16.02
CA GLY A 103 -7.79 -18.64 -14.68
C GLY A 103 -6.95 -17.37 -14.67
N LYS A 104 -7.33 -16.37 -15.47
CA LYS A 104 -6.61 -15.08 -15.64
C LYS A 104 -6.19 -14.43 -14.32
N THR A 105 -7.09 -14.34 -13.34
CA THR A 105 -6.83 -13.68 -12.06
C THR A 105 -5.66 -14.33 -11.32
N MET A 106 -5.66 -15.65 -11.19
CA MET A 106 -4.56 -16.38 -10.57
C MET A 106 -3.29 -16.30 -11.40
N SER A 107 -3.41 -16.34 -12.74
CA SER A 107 -2.28 -16.24 -13.67
C SER A 107 -1.58 -14.88 -13.64
N VAL A 108 -2.23 -13.86 -13.09
CA VAL A 108 -1.65 -12.52 -12.88
C VAL A 108 -1.19 -12.33 -11.43
N LEU A 109 -2.05 -12.63 -10.45
CA LEU A 109 -1.74 -12.38 -9.04
C LEU A 109 -0.61 -13.25 -8.51
N PHE A 110 -0.63 -14.55 -8.78
CA PHE A 110 0.41 -15.47 -8.30
C PHE A 110 1.83 -15.05 -8.73
N PRO A 111 2.11 -14.87 -10.04
CA PRO A 111 3.45 -14.49 -10.46
C PRO A 111 3.83 -13.06 -10.06
N ALA A 112 2.87 -12.11 -10.01
CA ALA A 112 3.13 -10.77 -9.53
C ALA A 112 3.54 -10.76 -8.06
N LEU A 113 2.82 -11.47 -7.19
CA LEU A 113 3.17 -11.62 -5.78
C LEU A 113 4.53 -12.29 -5.58
N LYS A 114 4.82 -13.34 -6.35
CA LYS A 114 6.13 -14.02 -6.32
C LYS A 114 7.27 -13.11 -6.76
N ALA A 115 7.04 -12.23 -7.73
CA ALA A 115 8.01 -11.26 -8.22
C ALA A 115 8.24 -10.09 -7.24
N VAL A 116 7.27 -9.74 -6.39
CA VAL A 116 7.38 -8.68 -5.35
C VAL A 116 8.48 -8.96 -4.33
N GLY A 117 8.97 -10.19 -4.23
CA GLY A 117 10.20 -10.49 -3.50
C GLY A 117 11.38 -9.58 -3.87
N GLN A 118 11.32 -8.86 -4.98
CA GLN A 118 12.34 -7.89 -5.44
C GLN A 118 11.97 -6.42 -5.15
N GLY A 119 10.76 -6.10 -4.68
CA GLY A 119 10.38 -4.76 -4.20
C GLY A 119 9.01 -4.24 -4.67
N GLY A 120 8.38 -3.41 -3.84
CA GLY A 120 7.18 -2.63 -4.14
C GLY A 120 5.85 -3.36 -3.93
N PRO A 121 4.73 -2.61 -3.81
CA PRO A 121 3.39 -3.16 -3.73
C PRO A 121 2.86 -3.58 -5.11
N VAL A 122 1.92 -4.54 -5.12
CA VAL A 122 1.12 -4.89 -6.31
C VAL A 122 -0.21 -4.14 -6.24
N PHE A 123 -0.52 -3.39 -7.28
CA PHE A 123 -1.84 -2.76 -7.46
C PHE A 123 -2.65 -3.57 -8.47
N TYR A 124 -3.74 -4.17 -8.02
CA TYR A 124 -4.69 -4.86 -8.88
C TYR A 124 -5.92 -4.00 -9.09
N LEU A 125 -5.99 -3.36 -10.25
CA LEU A 125 -7.05 -2.41 -10.59
C LEU A 125 -8.20 -3.11 -11.32
N THR A 126 -9.44 -2.82 -10.93
CA THR A 126 -10.63 -3.39 -11.54
C THR A 126 -11.80 -2.40 -11.49
N ALA A 127 -12.54 -2.29 -12.59
CA ALA A 127 -13.72 -1.43 -12.68
C ALA A 127 -15.00 -2.08 -12.12
N ARG A 128 -15.03 -3.41 -11.95
CA ARG A 128 -16.25 -4.16 -11.60
C ARG A 128 -16.09 -4.91 -10.28
N GLY A 129 -17.17 -4.93 -9.48
CA GLY A 129 -17.22 -5.68 -8.22
C GLY A 129 -16.97 -7.18 -8.37
N THR A 130 -17.47 -7.80 -9.43
CA THR A 130 -17.25 -9.24 -9.71
C THR A 130 -15.78 -9.58 -9.95
N THR A 131 -15.05 -8.71 -10.65
CA THR A 131 -13.62 -8.89 -10.89
C THR A 131 -12.80 -8.65 -9.60
N ARG A 132 -13.28 -7.74 -8.74
CA ARG A 132 -12.72 -7.55 -7.39
C ARG A 132 -12.85 -8.81 -6.54
N ALA A 133 -14.07 -9.38 -6.47
CA ALA A 133 -14.32 -10.61 -5.73
C ALA A 133 -13.47 -11.78 -6.24
N ALA A 134 -13.22 -11.86 -7.54
CA ALA A 134 -12.32 -12.86 -8.11
C ALA A 134 -10.87 -12.71 -7.63
N ALA A 135 -10.40 -11.47 -7.47
CA ALA A 135 -9.07 -11.21 -6.92
C ALA A 135 -9.00 -11.54 -5.42
N GLU A 136 -10.01 -11.14 -4.65
CA GLU A 136 -10.11 -11.47 -3.22
C GLU A 136 -10.14 -12.98 -2.98
N ASN A 137 -10.93 -13.72 -3.77
CA ASN A 137 -10.99 -15.18 -3.72
C ASN A 137 -9.64 -15.83 -4.10
N ALA A 138 -8.93 -15.29 -5.09
CA ALA A 138 -7.61 -15.79 -5.45
C ALA A 138 -6.60 -15.59 -4.32
N LEU A 139 -6.62 -14.44 -3.63
CA LEU A 139 -5.77 -14.19 -2.47
C LEU A 139 -6.13 -15.09 -1.28
N ALA A 140 -7.43 -15.32 -1.04
CA ALA A 140 -7.90 -16.25 -0.02
C ALA A 140 -7.41 -17.67 -0.28
N LEU A 141 -7.48 -18.12 -1.54
CA LEU A 141 -6.99 -19.43 -1.95
C LEU A 141 -5.47 -19.57 -1.75
N LEU A 142 -4.68 -18.56 -2.08
CA LEU A 142 -3.24 -18.57 -1.83
C LEU A 142 -2.91 -18.67 -0.33
N ARG A 143 -3.65 -17.93 0.52
CA ARG A 143 -3.50 -18.04 1.98
C ARG A 143 -3.90 -19.41 2.52
N ALA A 144 -4.94 -20.03 1.95
CA ALA A 144 -5.38 -21.36 2.36
C ALA A 144 -4.42 -22.46 1.90
N SER A 145 -3.70 -22.25 0.80
CA SER A 145 -2.73 -23.23 0.29
C SER A 145 -1.38 -23.19 1.00
N ASP A 146 -1.08 -22.10 1.72
CA ASP A 146 0.16 -21.90 2.46
C ASP A 146 -0.12 -21.14 3.76
N ALA A 147 -0.17 -21.87 4.88
CA ALA A 147 -0.45 -21.32 6.20
C ALA A 147 0.63 -20.32 6.70
N ASP A 148 1.84 -20.43 6.17
CA ASP A 148 2.96 -19.55 6.53
C ASP A 148 3.08 -18.32 5.63
N LEU A 149 2.20 -18.17 4.66
CA LEU A 149 2.22 -17.05 3.71
C LEU A 149 2.06 -15.70 4.41
N LYS A 150 3.09 -14.88 4.34
CA LYS A 150 3.13 -13.52 4.89
C LYS A 150 2.68 -12.49 3.85
N LEU A 151 1.39 -12.48 3.58
CA LEU A 151 0.75 -11.59 2.59
C LEU A 151 -0.26 -10.66 3.26
N ARG A 152 -0.04 -9.36 3.14
CA ARG A 152 -1.04 -8.33 3.46
C ARG A 152 -1.71 -7.87 2.18
N SER A 153 -3.01 -7.66 2.26
CA SER A 153 -3.79 -7.06 1.16
C SER A 153 -4.87 -6.16 1.72
N VAL A 154 -5.17 -5.11 1.01
CA VAL A 154 -6.27 -4.19 1.31
C VAL A 154 -7.10 -3.97 0.05
N THR A 155 -8.41 -3.97 0.20
CA THR A 155 -9.33 -3.61 -0.88
C THR A 155 -9.79 -2.18 -0.68
N LEU A 156 -9.41 -1.30 -1.60
CA LEU A 156 -9.86 0.08 -1.62
C LEU A 156 -11.15 0.17 -2.46
N THR A 157 -12.20 0.67 -1.83
CA THR A 157 -13.49 0.88 -2.48
C THR A 157 -13.84 2.37 -2.45
N ALA A 158 -14.43 2.88 -3.54
CA ALA A 158 -14.86 4.27 -3.60
C ALA A 158 -15.78 4.61 -2.41
N LYS A 159 -15.54 5.76 -1.79
CA LYS A 159 -16.25 6.22 -0.59
C LYS A 159 -17.77 6.18 -0.76
N ASP A 160 -18.27 6.50 -1.96
CA ASP A 160 -19.70 6.50 -2.30
C ASP A 160 -20.35 5.12 -2.16
N LYS A 161 -19.56 4.06 -2.31
CA LYS A 161 -20.06 2.67 -2.27
C LYS A 161 -20.02 2.05 -0.87
N ILE A 162 -19.33 2.68 0.07
CA ILE A 162 -19.12 2.15 1.43
C ILE A 162 -19.56 3.14 2.53
N CYS A 163 -20.04 4.33 2.16
CA CYS A 163 -20.51 5.31 3.12
C CYS A 163 -21.76 4.77 3.84
N MET A 164 -21.75 4.79 5.17
CA MET A 164 -22.86 4.38 6.02
C MET A 164 -23.82 5.54 6.35
N GLN A 165 -23.59 6.72 5.79
CA GLN A 165 -24.45 7.89 5.95
C GLN A 165 -25.36 8.05 4.74
N ASP A 166 -26.62 8.45 4.97
CA ASP A 166 -27.60 8.74 3.91
C ASP A 166 -27.15 9.90 3.03
N ARG A 167 -26.47 10.87 3.63
CA ARG A 167 -25.85 12.00 2.91
C ARG A 167 -24.35 11.99 3.14
N ARG A 168 -23.59 12.14 2.06
CA ARG A 168 -22.13 12.18 2.14
C ARG A 168 -21.65 13.59 2.46
N GLU A 169 -21.55 13.90 3.72
CA GLU A 169 -20.85 15.07 4.24
C GLU A 169 -19.65 14.59 5.06
N CYS A 170 -18.44 14.78 4.52
CA CYS A 170 -17.23 14.21 5.10
C CYS A 170 -16.45 15.23 5.93
N THR A 171 -17.15 16.04 6.70
CA THR A 171 -16.54 16.97 7.64
C THR A 171 -16.50 16.36 9.06
N PRO A 172 -15.55 16.74 9.92
CA PRO A 172 -15.48 16.25 11.29
C PRO A 172 -16.72 16.59 12.12
N GLU A 173 -17.44 17.65 11.76
CA GLU A 173 -18.63 18.16 12.44
C GLU A 173 -19.87 17.32 12.11
N SER A 174 -20.02 16.93 10.85
CA SER A 174 -21.24 16.25 10.35
C SER A 174 -21.09 14.72 10.31
N CYS A 175 -19.86 14.19 10.29
CA CYS A 175 -19.64 12.76 10.10
C CYS A 175 -18.78 12.14 11.22
N PRO A 176 -19.34 11.22 12.04
CA PRO A 176 -18.61 10.55 13.11
C PRO A 176 -17.45 9.68 12.57
N TYR A 177 -17.52 9.23 11.31
CA TYR A 177 -16.46 8.47 10.66
C TYR A 177 -15.31 9.37 10.15
N ALA A 178 -15.58 10.63 9.82
CA ALA A 178 -14.55 11.60 9.45
C ALA A 178 -13.83 12.16 10.68
N LYS A 179 -14.56 12.36 11.79
CA LYS A 179 -14.00 12.87 13.05
C LYS A 179 -12.90 11.96 13.59
N GLY A 180 -11.68 12.47 13.74
CA GLY A 180 -10.53 11.73 14.24
C GLY A 180 -10.06 10.59 13.32
N TYR A 181 -10.39 10.63 12.04
CA TYR A 181 -10.02 9.58 11.07
C TYR A 181 -8.51 9.34 11.03
N TYR A 182 -7.71 10.39 10.97
CA TYR A 182 -6.25 10.27 10.87
C TYR A 182 -5.60 9.68 12.12
N ASP A 183 -6.20 9.86 13.29
CA ASP A 183 -5.71 9.25 14.53
C ASP A 183 -6.04 7.77 14.58
N ARG A 184 -7.28 7.40 14.17
CA ARG A 184 -7.72 6.01 14.14
C ARG A 184 -7.05 5.16 13.07
N VAL A 185 -6.78 5.73 11.88
CA VAL A 185 -6.14 4.99 10.79
C VAL A 185 -4.74 4.53 11.16
N ARG A 186 -4.01 5.27 11.98
CA ARG A 186 -2.69 4.85 12.47
C ARG A 186 -2.78 3.54 13.23
N THR A 187 -3.75 3.40 14.13
CA THR A 187 -3.95 2.16 14.91
C THR A 187 -4.37 0.99 14.00
N ALA A 188 -5.15 1.24 12.95
CA ALA A 188 -5.57 0.20 12.02
C ALA A 188 -4.44 -0.30 11.09
N LEU A 189 -3.38 0.47 10.92
CA LEU A 189 -2.22 0.11 10.09
C LEU A 189 -1.16 -0.73 10.84
N TRP A 190 -1.35 -0.92 12.17
CA TRP A 190 -0.49 -1.75 13.03
C TRP A 190 -1.01 -3.17 13.17
#